data_fd3bc53a3ab92cb0cc752cd7755e6da0
#
_entry.id   fd3bc53a3ab92cb0cc752cd7755e6da0
#
_cell.length_a   1.000
_cell.length_b   1.000
_cell.length_c   1.000
_cell.angle_alpha   90.00
_cell.angle_beta   90.00
_cell.angle_gamma   90.00
#
_symmetry.space_group_name_H-M   'P 1'
#
loop_
_entity.id
_entity.type
_entity.pdbx_description
1 polymer ?
#
loop_
_entity_poly.entity_id
_entity_poly.type
_entity_poly.pdbx_seq_one_letter_code
_entity_poly.pdbx_strand_id
1 'polypeptide(L)'
;RFVVHYNMPKNMESYYQEAGRAGRDGEPAECILFYGGQDVVTNQTFIEYNQDNQELDPVTKQIVMERDRERLKKMTFYCFTNECLRDYILRYFGEYGSNYCGNCSNCLSQFETVDVTEIARGIAGCVESSRQRYGINVVIDTLHGANTAKIRNYRMDENPHYGELAKVPT
;
A
#
# COMPACT_ATOMS: atom_id res chain seq x y z
N ARG A 1 -20.33 4.39 20.15
CA ARG A 1 -20.36 5.04 18.82
C ARG A 1 -19.17 4.58 18.02
N PHE A 2 -19.41 4.24 16.76
CA PHE A 2 -18.37 3.77 15.87
C PHE A 2 -18.74 4.04 14.41
N VAL A 3 -17.71 4.15 13.57
CA VAL A 3 -17.82 4.06 12.11
C VAL A 3 -16.98 2.88 11.66
N VAL A 4 -17.55 2.04 10.81
CA VAL A 4 -16.86 0.89 10.23
C VAL A 4 -16.78 1.08 8.72
N HIS A 5 -15.57 1.13 8.19
CA HIS A 5 -15.32 1.05 6.76
C HIS A 5 -15.06 -0.42 6.42
N TYR A 6 -16.02 -1.06 5.78
CA TYR A 6 -15.89 -2.46 5.35
C TYR A 6 -14.92 -2.60 4.17
N ASN A 7 -14.86 -1.57 3.32
CA ASN A 7 -13.93 -1.47 2.20
C ASN A 7 -13.08 -0.21 2.34
N MET A 8 -11.89 -0.21 1.77
CA MET A 8 -11.01 0.95 1.76
C MET A 8 -11.64 2.11 0.96
N PRO A 9 -11.79 3.30 1.55
CA PRO A 9 -12.20 4.51 0.83
C PRO A 9 -11.23 4.85 -0.30
N LYS A 10 -11.72 5.52 -1.33
CA LYS A 10 -10.92 5.86 -2.53
C LYS A 10 -9.77 6.85 -2.27
N ASN A 11 -9.86 7.64 -1.21
CA ASN A 11 -8.85 8.62 -0.82
C ASN A 11 -8.99 9.04 0.66
N MET A 12 -7.99 9.77 1.17
CA MET A 12 -7.94 10.24 2.55
C MET A 12 -9.06 11.22 2.89
N GLU A 13 -9.47 12.06 1.94
CA GLU A 13 -10.53 13.05 2.15
C GLU A 13 -11.87 12.36 2.41
N SER A 14 -12.22 11.35 1.62
CA SER A 14 -13.43 10.53 1.84
C SER A 14 -13.37 9.81 3.17
N TYR A 15 -12.24 9.17 3.49
CA TYR A 15 -12.04 8.51 4.77
C TYR A 15 -12.24 9.47 5.94
N TYR A 16 -11.60 10.64 5.92
CA TYR A 16 -11.69 11.64 6.99
C TYR A 16 -13.11 12.16 7.20
N GLN A 17 -13.82 12.46 6.11
CA GLN A 17 -15.21 12.90 6.17
C GLN A 17 -16.15 11.85 6.74
N GLU A 18 -15.96 10.59 6.39
CA GLU A 18 -16.78 9.47 6.87
C GLU A 18 -16.45 9.12 8.31
N ALA A 19 -15.17 9.03 8.67
CA ALA A 19 -14.70 8.78 10.02
C ALA A 19 -15.13 9.88 11.00
N GLY A 20 -15.10 11.14 10.57
CA GLY A 20 -15.53 12.30 11.35
C GLY A 20 -17.01 12.31 11.73
N ARG A 21 -17.82 11.41 11.17
CA ARG A 21 -19.24 11.26 11.57
C ARG A 21 -19.40 10.57 12.93
N ALA A 22 -18.40 9.82 13.38
CA ALA A 22 -18.46 9.08 14.63
C ALA A 22 -18.44 9.96 15.88
N GLY A 23 -17.71 11.10 15.87
CA GLY A 23 -17.45 11.93 17.03
C GLY A 23 -17.95 13.37 16.93
N ARG A 24 -19.06 13.64 16.24
CA ARG A 24 -19.58 15.00 16.03
C ARG A 24 -19.97 15.75 17.31
N ASP A 25 -20.24 15.04 18.37
CA ASP A 25 -20.64 15.56 19.69
C ASP A 25 -19.46 15.70 20.65
N GLY A 26 -18.24 15.44 20.20
CA GLY A 26 -17.03 15.53 21.03
C GLY A 26 -16.78 14.33 21.95
N GLU A 27 -17.70 13.36 21.99
CA GLU A 27 -17.55 12.15 22.79
C GLU A 27 -16.60 11.13 22.10
N PRO A 28 -15.91 10.26 22.89
CA PRO A 28 -15.07 9.21 22.35
C PRO A 28 -15.82 8.31 21.37
N ALA A 29 -15.18 8.05 20.24
CA ALA A 29 -15.73 7.20 19.17
C ALA A 29 -14.63 6.39 18.50
N GLU A 30 -14.99 5.22 17.98
CA GLU A 30 -14.08 4.33 17.29
C GLU A 30 -14.27 4.41 15.77
N CYS A 31 -13.17 4.45 15.03
CA CYS A 31 -13.15 4.33 13.59
C CYS A 31 -12.39 3.06 13.21
N ILE A 32 -13.08 2.11 12.61
CA ILE A 32 -12.55 0.82 12.21
C ILE A 32 -12.46 0.80 10.68
N LEU A 33 -11.28 0.51 10.15
CA LEU A 33 -11.05 0.38 8.72
C LEU A 33 -10.58 -1.04 8.41
N PHE A 34 -11.38 -1.80 7.66
CA PHE A 34 -10.95 -3.03 7.02
C PHE A 34 -10.30 -2.70 5.68
N TYR A 35 -9.23 -3.44 5.37
CA TYR A 35 -8.46 -3.27 4.16
C TYR A 35 -8.03 -4.61 3.58
N GLY A 36 -8.13 -4.71 2.27
CA GLY A 36 -7.63 -5.84 1.50
C GLY A 36 -7.01 -5.38 0.17
N GLY A 37 -6.07 -6.15 -0.38
CA GLY A 37 -5.44 -5.82 -1.66
C GLY A 37 -6.44 -5.66 -2.81
N GLN A 38 -7.58 -6.36 -2.73
CA GLN A 38 -8.66 -6.25 -3.71
C GLN A 38 -9.30 -4.85 -3.74
N ASP A 39 -9.31 -4.13 -2.61
CA ASP A 39 -9.85 -2.76 -2.56
C ASP A 39 -9.04 -1.81 -3.44
N VAL A 40 -7.71 -1.98 -3.47
CA VAL A 40 -6.83 -1.18 -4.34
C VAL A 40 -7.17 -1.42 -5.81
N VAL A 41 -7.30 -2.70 -6.21
CA VAL A 41 -7.65 -3.07 -7.60
C VAL A 41 -9.01 -2.50 -7.98
N THR A 42 -9.99 -2.61 -7.11
CA THR A 42 -11.35 -2.08 -7.32
C THR A 42 -11.31 -0.56 -7.49
N ASN A 43 -10.62 0.16 -6.60
CA ASN A 43 -10.51 1.61 -6.70
C ASN A 43 -9.73 2.06 -7.94
N GLN A 44 -8.68 1.33 -8.35
CA GLN A 44 -7.97 1.58 -9.62
C GLN A 44 -8.91 1.43 -10.82
N THR A 45 -9.71 0.36 -10.83
CA THR A 45 -10.72 0.15 -11.89
C THR A 45 -11.72 1.31 -11.94
N PHE A 46 -12.20 1.79 -10.79
CA PHE A 46 -13.09 2.96 -10.78
C PHE A 46 -12.43 4.21 -11.32
N ILE A 47 -11.15 4.47 -11.03
CA ILE A 47 -10.42 5.62 -11.60
C ILE A 47 -10.32 5.51 -13.12
N GLU A 48 -10.07 4.32 -13.66
CA GLU A 48 -9.91 4.09 -15.10
C GLU A 48 -11.22 4.18 -15.88
N TYR A 49 -12.31 3.68 -15.29
CA TYR A 49 -13.62 3.60 -15.94
C TYR A 49 -14.62 4.67 -15.43
N ASN A 50 -14.14 5.72 -14.75
CA ASN A 50 -15.03 6.77 -14.24
C ASN A 50 -15.76 7.48 -15.38
N GLN A 51 -17.10 7.33 -15.41
CA GLN A 51 -17.95 7.93 -16.42
C GLN A 51 -18.01 9.46 -16.31
N ASP A 52 -17.85 10.01 -15.11
CA ASP A 52 -17.85 11.46 -14.87
C ASP A 52 -16.74 12.19 -15.64
N ASN A 53 -15.71 11.46 -16.07
CA ASN A 53 -14.60 12.00 -16.84
C ASN A 53 -14.82 11.90 -18.38
N GLN A 54 -15.96 11.41 -18.85
CA GLN A 54 -16.20 11.23 -20.30
C GLN A 54 -16.40 12.57 -21.04
N GLU A 55 -16.84 13.61 -20.35
CA GLU A 55 -17.04 14.95 -20.90
C GLU A 55 -15.76 15.80 -20.92
N LEU A 56 -14.69 15.33 -20.25
CA LEU A 56 -13.43 16.05 -20.20
C LEU A 56 -12.60 15.84 -21.47
N ASP A 57 -11.86 16.87 -21.84
CA ASP A 57 -10.86 16.73 -22.89
C ASP A 57 -9.75 15.73 -22.47
N PRO A 58 -9.07 15.09 -23.42
CA PRO A 58 -8.11 14.02 -23.13
C PRO A 58 -6.98 14.41 -22.18
N VAL A 59 -6.52 15.67 -22.24
CA VAL A 59 -5.41 16.16 -21.39
C VAL A 59 -5.89 16.35 -19.97
N THR A 60 -7.02 17.01 -19.77
CA THR A 60 -7.63 17.20 -18.44
C THR A 60 -7.99 15.85 -17.81
N LYS A 61 -8.54 14.92 -18.59
CA LYS A 61 -8.82 13.56 -18.13
C LYS A 61 -7.57 12.86 -17.59
N GLN A 62 -6.46 12.93 -18.31
CA GLN A 62 -5.18 12.34 -17.87
C GLN A 62 -4.71 12.94 -16.54
N ILE A 63 -4.77 14.26 -16.38
CA ILE A 63 -4.38 14.96 -15.16
C ILE A 63 -5.25 14.53 -13.96
N VAL A 64 -6.58 14.43 -14.16
CA VAL A 64 -7.50 14.01 -13.10
C VAL A 64 -7.22 12.57 -12.69
N MET A 65 -7.04 11.66 -13.65
CA MET A 65 -6.73 10.25 -13.37
C MET A 65 -5.41 10.09 -12.60
N GLU A 66 -4.36 10.83 -12.98
CA GLU A 66 -3.06 10.77 -12.29
C GLU A 66 -3.19 11.27 -10.85
N ARG A 67 -3.87 12.39 -10.64
CA ARG A 67 -4.16 12.91 -9.30
C ARG A 67 -4.94 11.91 -8.44
N ASP A 68 -5.93 11.24 -9.00
CA ASP A 68 -6.74 10.27 -8.27
C ASP A 68 -5.95 8.99 -7.95
N ARG A 69 -5.02 8.56 -8.82
CA ARG A 69 -4.06 7.49 -8.54
C ARG A 69 -3.12 7.86 -7.39
N GLU A 70 -2.61 9.09 -7.36
CA GLU A 70 -1.77 9.55 -6.25
C GLU A 70 -2.53 9.58 -4.92
N ARG A 71 -3.80 10.04 -4.93
CA ARG A 71 -4.66 10.03 -3.75
C ARG A 71 -4.93 8.61 -3.24
N LEU A 72 -5.23 7.68 -4.16
CA LEU A 72 -5.40 6.27 -3.84
C LEU A 72 -4.12 5.68 -3.23
N LYS A 73 -2.95 6.01 -3.81
CA LYS A 73 -1.65 5.58 -3.28
C LYS A 73 -1.44 6.06 -1.84
N LYS A 74 -1.75 7.31 -1.52
CA LYS A 74 -1.65 7.86 -0.17
C LYS A 74 -2.59 7.15 0.81
N MET A 75 -3.83 6.85 0.39
CA MET A 75 -4.78 6.07 1.20
C MET A 75 -4.28 4.64 1.43
N THR A 76 -3.71 4.01 0.41
CA THR A 76 -3.10 2.69 0.53
C THR A 76 -1.96 2.69 1.54
N PHE A 77 -1.05 3.66 1.48
CA PHE A 77 0.03 3.78 2.47
C PHE A 77 -0.49 4.02 3.88
N TYR A 78 -1.57 4.78 4.05
CA TYR A 78 -2.21 4.93 5.35
C TYR A 78 -2.64 3.59 5.95
N CYS A 79 -3.14 2.67 5.14
CA CYS A 79 -3.55 1.33 5.60
C CYS A 79 -2.38 0.45 6.05
N PHE A 80 -1.17 0.70 5.54
CA PHE A 80 0.02 -0.10 5.85
C PHE A 80 1.00 0.56 6.81
N THR A 81 0.80 1.83 7.15
CA THR A 81 1.76 2.55 7.99
C THR A 81 1.83 2.01 9.41
N ASN A 82 3.04 1.98 9.97
CA ASN A 82 3.27 1.75 11.40
C ASN A 82 3.38 3.07 12.20
N GLU A 83 3.31 4.22 11.51
CA GLU A 83 3.31 5.53 12.15
C GLU A 83 1.98 5.81 12.84
N CYS A 84 1.94 6.87 13.64
CA CYS A 84 0.70 7.33 14.26
C CYS A 84 -0.36 7.66 13.20
N LEU A 85 -1.50 6.94 13.23
CA LEU A 85 -2.57 7.13 12.25
C LEU A 85 -3.15 8.54 12.27
N ARG A 86 -3.28 9.16 13.46
CA ARG A 86 -3.77 10.54 13.58
C ARG A 86 -2.78 11.53 12.98
N ASP A 87 -1.50 11.39 13.29
CA ASP A 87 -0.45 12.26 12.75
C ASP A 87 -0.33 12.13 11.22
N TYR A 88 -0.49 10.92 10.69
CA TYR A 88 -0.52 10.68 9.24
C TYR A 88 -1.64 11.48 8.56
N ILE A 89 -2.86 11.48 9.14
CA ILE A 89 -3.99 12.27 8.65
C ILE A 89 -3.68 13.76 8.72
N LEU A 90 -3.18 14.25 9.86
CA LEU A 90 -2.84 15.65 10.05
C LEU A 90 -1.80 16.13 9.02
N ARG A 91 -0.72 15.37 8.82
CA ARG A 91 0.30 15.66 7.80
C ARG A 91 -0.26 15.66 6.39
N TYR A 92 -1.19 14.78 6.09
CA TYR A 92 -1.88 14.78 4.79
C TYR A 92 -2.58 16.09 4.51
N PHE A 93 -3.19 16.72 5.53
CA PHE A 93 -3.86 18.02 5.44
C PHE A 93 -2.95 19.21 5.72
N GLY A 94 -1.64 19.00 5.87
CA GLY A 94 -0.66 20.08 6.04
C GLY A 94 -0.41 20.50 7.50
N GLU A 95 -0.94 19.75 8.47
CA GLU A 95 -0.66 19.94 9.89
C GLU A 95 0.43 18.97 10.36
N TYR A 96 1.34 19.42 11.20
CA TYR A 96 2.46 18.62 11.68
C TYR A 96 2.35 18.41 13.19
N GLY A 97 2.41 17.16 13.60
CA GLY A 97 2.33 16.71 14.98
C GLY A 97 3.60 16.00 15.49
N SER A 98 3.46 15.28 16.57
CA SER A 98 4.56 14.60 17.26
C SER A 98 4.77 13.14 16.84
N ASN A 99 4.12 12.68 15.79
CA ASN A 99 4.03 11.25 15.38
C ASN A 99 3.57 10.30 16.51
N TYR A 100 2.84 10.83 17.50
CA TYR A 100 2.29 10.05 18.60
C TYR A 100 1.02 10.71 19.15
N CYS A 101 -0.11 10.00 19.14
CA CYS A 101 -1.37 10.49 19.70
C CYS A 101 -1.81 9.76 20.99
N GLY A 102 -1.17 8.65 21.32
CA GLY A 102 -1.50 7.82 22.48
C GLY A 102 -2.87 7.13 22.43
N ASN A 103 -3.57 7.16 21.30
CA ASN A 103 -4.95 6.67 21.20
C ASN A 103 -5.26 5.84 19.95
N CYS A 104 -4.48 5.92 18.88
CA CYS A 104 -4.71 5.08 17.70
C CYS A 104 -4.11 3.69 17.89
N SER A 105 -4.59 2.72 17.11
CA SER A 105 -4.11 1.34 17.18
C SER A 105 -2.58 1.23 17.07
N ASN A 106 -1.95 2.00 16.18
CA ASN A 106 -0.49 1.96 16.00
C ASN A 106 0.26 2.49 17.23
N CYS A 107 -0.25 3.55 17.88
CA CYS A 107 0.35 4.06 19.11
C CYS A 107 0.19 3.13 20.31
N LEU A 108 -0.86 2.31 20.32
CA LEU A 108 -1.15 1.37 21.40
C LEU A 108 -0.57 -0.04 21.16
N SER A 109 -0.15 -0.34 19.92
CA SER A 109 0.46 -1.61 19.56
C SER A 109 1.96 -1.60 19.83
N GLN A 110 2.48 -2.77 20.23
CA GLN A 110 3.92 -3.04 20.27
C GLN A 110 4.31 -3.72 18.96
N PHE A 111 5.13 -3.06 18.16
CA PHE A 111 5.68 -3.63 16.93
C PHE A 111 7.03 -4.28 17.23
N GLU A 112 7.20 -5.51 16.80
CA GLU A 112 8.52 -6.15 16.75
C GLU A 112 9.26 -5.65 15.51
N THR A 113 10.50 -5.21 15.70
CA THR A 113 11.36 -4.78 14.59
C THR A 113 12.18 -6.00 14.16
N VAL A 114 12.06 -6.36 12.89
CA VAL A 114 12.85 -7.43 12.28
C VAL A 114 13.85 -6.81 11.32
N ASP A 115 15.13 -7.18 11.44
CA ASP A 115 16.14 -6.77 10.46
C ASP A 115 15.96 -7.57 9.17
N VAL A 116 15.58 -6.88 8.12
CA VAL A 116 15.38 -7.43 6.77
C VAL A 116 16.46 -6.99 5.78
N THR A 117 17.58 -6.47 6.26
CA THR A 117 18.65 -5.89 5.42
C THR A 117 19.15 -6.89 4.39
N GLU A 118 19.44 -8.13 4.77
CA GLU A 118 19.93 -9.16 3.85
C GLU A 118 18.84 -9.57 2.84
N ILE A 119 17.59 -9.65 3.27
CA ILE A 119 16.46 -9.91 2.37
C ILE A 119 16.32 -8.79 1.35
N ALA A 120 16.40 -7.54 1.78
CA ALA A 120 16.32 -6.39 0.89
C ALA A 120 17.49 -6.34 -0.11
N ARG A 121 18.69 -6.71 0.31
CA ARG A 121 19.87 -6.83 -0.60
C ARG A 121 19.67 -7.92 -1.63
N GLY A 122 19.22 -9.09 -1.23
CA GLY A 122 18.92 -10.20 -2.15
C GLY A 122 17.88 -9.81 -3.20
N ILE A 123 16.79 -9.14 -2.77
CA ILE A 123 15.76 -8.64 -3.67
C ILE A 123 16.34 -7.61 -4.65
N ALA A 124 17.06 -6.60 -4.15
CA ALA A 124 17.64 -5.55 -4.99
C ALA A 124 18.65 -6.13 -6.01
N GLY A 125 19.53 -7.02 -5.57
CA GLY A 125 20.50 -7.69 -6.43
C GLY A 125 19.86 -8.57 -7.50
N CYS A 126 18.80 -9.32 -7.16
CA CYS A 126 18.04 -10.11 -8.13
C CYS A 126 17.35 -9.23 -9.18
N VAL A 127 16.77 -8.10 -8.78
CA VAL A 127 16.13 -7.14 -9.68
C VAL A 127 17.16 -6.49 -10.59
N GLU A 128 18.32 -6.08 -10.08
CA GLU A 128 19.41 -5.47 -10.84
C GLU A 128 20.02 -6.46 -11.84
N SER A 129 20.39 -7.68 -11.42
CA SER A 129 20.97 -8.72 -12.26
C SER A 129 20.03 -9.14 -13.38
N SER A 130 18.72 -9.12 -13.14
CA SER A 130 17.69 -9.39 -14.16
C SER A 130 17.34 -8.16 -15.03
N ARG A 131 18.02 -7.02 -14.84
CA ARG A 131 17.79 -5.76 -15.55
C ARG A 131 16.35 -5.27 -15.46
N GLN A 132 15.69 -5.49 -14.32
CA GLN A 132 14.30 -5.06 -14.04
C GLN A 132 13.25 -5.60 -15.05
N ARG A 133 13.54 -6.75 -15.72
CA ARG A 133 12.69 -7.28 -16.79
C ARG A 133 11.48 -8.08 -16.28
N TYR A 134 11.51 -8.55 -15.05
CA TYR A 134 10.54 -9.50 -14.56
C TYR A 134 9.71 -8.93 -13.41
N GLY A 135 8.46 -9.36 -13.35
CA GLY A 135 7.56 -9.00 -12.27
C GLY A 135 7.88 -9.73 -10.96
N ILE A 136 7.23 -9.26 -9.88
CA ILE A 136 7.47 -9.68 -8.50
C ILE A 136 7.46 -11.21 -8.30
N ASN A 137 6.54 -11.93 -8.93
CA ASN A 137 6.44 -13.38 -8.75
C ASN A 137 7.67 -14.11 -9.29
N VAL A 138 8.26 -13.65 -10.39
CA VAL A 138 9.49 -14.26 -10.94
C VAL A 138 10.68 -13.97 -10.02
N VAL A 139 10.76 -12.77 -9.47
CA VAL A 139 11.81 -12.40 -8.49
C VAL A 139 11.68 -13.26 -7.23
N ILE A 140 10.48 -13.41 -6.68
CA ILE A 140 10.22 -14.27 -5.52
C ILE A 140 10.61 -15.72 -5.83
N ASP A 141 10.10 -16.30 -6.91
CA ASP A 141 10.39 -17.68 -7.32
C ASP A 141 11.90 -17.90 -7.50
N THR A 142 12.63 -16.93 -8.06
CA THR A 142 14.08 -16.99 -8.23
C THR A 142 14.80 -17.00 -6.89
N LEU A 143 14.47 -16.08 -6.00
CA LEU A 143 15.09 -15.96 -4.67
C LEU A 143 14.82 -17.18 -3.79
N HIS A 144 13.67 -17.82 -3.93
CA HIS A 144 13.34 -19.07 -3.25
C HIS A 144 13.91 -20.31 -3.93
N GLY A 145 14.54 -20.19 -5.09
CA GLY A 145 15.12 -21.32 -5.83
C GLY A 145 14.05 -22.24 -6.44
N ALA A 146 12.92 -21.68 -6.87
CA ALA A 146 11.82 -22.46 -7.44
C ALA A 146 12.21 -23.08 -8.80
N ASN A 147 12.11 -24.39 -8.91
CA ASN A 147 12.42 -25.13 -10.12
C ASN A 147 11.18 -25.26 -11.03
N THR A 148 10.67 -24.14 -11.53
CA THR A 148 9.51 -24.10 -12.42
C THR A 148 9.94 -23.99 -13.89
N ALA A 149 9.07 -24.44 -14.83
CA ALA A 149 9.31 -24.24 -16.26
C ALA A 149 9.52 -22.76 -16.62
N LYS A 150 8.82 -21.86 -15.93
CA LYS A 150 8.91 -20.40 -16.13
C LYS A 150 10.30 -19.87 -15.76
N ILE A 151 10.86 -20.31 -14.61
CA ILE A 151 12.19 -19.91 -14.16
C ILE A 151 13.25 -20.41 -15.14
N ARG A 152 13.18 -21.66 -15.59
CA ARG A 152 14.10 -22.19 -16.61
C ARG A 152 13.98 -21.48 -17.97
N ASN A 153 12.77 -21.22 -18.43
CA ASN A 153 12.56 -20.51 -19.71
C ASN A 153 13.14 -19.09 -19.70
N TYR A 154 13.14 -18.43 -18.54
CA TYR A 154 13.72 -17.11 -18.36
C TYR A 154 15.19 -17.15 -17.97
N ARG A 155 15.77 -18.36 -17.80
CA ARG A 155 17.14 -18.60 -17.34
C ARG A 155 17.42 -17.90 -15.99
N MET A 156 16.40 -17.80 -15.17
CA MET A 156 16.50 -17.22 -13.82
C MET A 156 17.10 -18.20 -12.80
N ASP A 157 17.19 -19.49 -13.13
CA ASP A 157 17.98 -20.49 -12.43
C ASP A 157 19.50 -20.26 -12.55
N GLU A 158 19.95 -19.47 -13.53
CA GLU A 158 21.35 -19.02 -13.69
C GLU A 158 21.60 -17.66 -13.00
N ASN A 159 20.60 -17.04 -12.39
CA ASN A 159 20.74 -15.73 -11.71
C ASN A 159 21.65 -15.89 -10.48
N PRO A 160 22.59 -14.95 -10.22
CA PRO A 160 23.49 -15.02 -9.06
C PRO A 160 22.79 -15.13 -7.72
N HIS A 161 21.54 -14.66 -7.63
CA HIS A 161 20.72 -14.66 -6.41
C HIS A 161 19.71 -15.82 -6.37
N TYR A 162 19.83 -16.81 -7.26
CA TYR A 162 18.93 -17.98 -7.29
C TYR A 162 19.05 -18.79 -6.00
N GLY A 163 17.95 -18.96 -5.30
CA GLY A 163 17.88 -19.73 -4.06
C GLY A 163 18.46 -19.03 -2.82
N GLU A 164 18.90 -17.78 -2.93
CA GLU A 164 19.53 -17.04 -1.82
C GLU A 164 18.63 -16.92 -0.59
N LEU A 165 17.32 -16.79 -0.79
CA LEU A 165 16.31 -16.67 0.25
C LEU A 165 15.46 -17.95 0.45
N ALA A 166 15.95 -19.10 0.03
CA ALA A 166 15.20 -20.37 0.11
C ALA A 166 14.76 -20.76 1.55
N LYS A 167 15.42 -20.23 2.56
CA LYS A 167 15.12 -20.49 3.98
C LYS A 167 14.22 -19.42 4.62
N VAL A 168 13.92 -18.34 3.91
CA VAL A 168 13.05 -17.28 4.41
C VAL A 168 11.61 -17.70 4.19
N PRO A 169 10.73 -17.65 5.21
CA PRO A 169 9.30 -17.95 5.04
C PRO A 169 8.65 -16.99 4.02
N THR A 170 7.74 -17.54 3.21
CA THR A 170 6.90 -16.76 2.28
C THR A 170 5.75 -16.11 2.99
#